data_3e1fa750f48e31e0f1efc90790b248c2
#
_entry.id   3e1fa750f48e31e0f1efc90790b248c2
#
_cell.length_a   1.000
_cell.length_b   1.000
_cell.length_c   1.000
_cell.angle_alpha   90.00
_cell.angle_beta   90.00
_cell.angle_gamma   90.00
#
_symmetry.space_group_name_H-M   'P 1'
#
loop_
_entity.id
_entity.type
_entity.pdbx_description
1 polymer ?
#
loop_
_entity_poly.entity_id
_entity_poly.type
_entity_poly.pdbx_seq_one_letter_code
_entity_poly.pdbx_strand_id
1 'polypeptide(L)'
;MRLLRVAGLCLGVCISVCGVQAQSRPAELADAGWKALRDENPSRAAAFFAEALQLLPDNPSLLLGAGAAAHAQGKQREAMASLQHALRIDPRLTPASMLLGRIAFDEGDSDLAIRTYETALKYASDNDLLKRQLEIWRRESHAHETFSDRAYGRFRVLFEGREEQSLALQATAVLDSAFYKIGNVLGEFPTNTIVAVLYTEQQFRDITRAPAWSGGQYDGRIRIPVAGAEKNPQLFERVLVHELSHAIVANIAPHAVPAWLDEGLAQHFEGADSDAARHRLAAGGRFIPLPLLERGFGRLAAGDARIAYDESLLAVDVLFDRPGFSWIRLLHRLRDGATFKDAIANSGYTYEDFEAGWRK
;
A
#
# COMPACT_ATOMS: atom_id res chain seq x y z
N MET A 1 -66.60 -18.81 58.50
CA MET A 1 -67.33 -18.05 57.46
C MET A 1 -66.37 -17.21 56.65
N ARG A 2 -66.39 -17.42 55.33
CA ARG A 2 -65.76 -16.68 54.23
C ARG A 2 -64.21 -16.65 54.11
N LEU A 3 -63.77 -17.55 53.27
CA LEU A 3 -62.55 -17.52 52.49
C LEU A 3 -62.52 -16.29 51.56
N LEU A 4 -61.36 -15.59 51.44
CA LEU A 4 -61.04 -14.74 50.31
C LEU A 4 -59.73 -15.20 49.75
N ARG A 5 -59.79 -15.73 48.52
CA ARG A 5 -58.64 -16.02 47.67
C ARG A 5 -58.08 -14.71 47.11
N VAL A 6 -56.79 -14.49 47.27
CA VAL A 6 -56.07 -13.47 46.53
C VAL A 6 -55.23 -14.18 45.47
N ALA A 7 -55.62 -14.02 44.21
CA ALA A 7 -54.84 -14.45 43.02
C ALA A 7 -53.72 -13.44 42.81
N GLY A 8 -52.50 -13.83 43.05
CA GLY A 8 -51.32 -13.04 42.73
C GLY A 8 -50.99 -13.16 41.24
N LEU A 9 -51.00 -12.01 40.61
CA LEU A 9 -50.60 -11.81 39.20
C LEU A 9 -49.10 -11.89 39.09
N CYS A 10 -48.57 -12.99 38.58
CA CYS A 10 -47.22 -13.06 38.03
C CYS A 10 -47.26 -12.52 36.59
N LEU A 11 -47.08 -11.21 36.41
CA LEU A 11 -46.75 -10.63 35.11
C LEU A 11 -45.27 -10.31 35.09
N GLY A 12 -44.64 -11.05 34.28
CA GLY A 12 -43.30 -11.28 34.02
C GLY A 12 -42.39 -10.14 33.65
N VAL A 13 -41.22 -10.35 34.03
CA VAL A 13 -40.00 -9.70 33.54
C VAL A 13 -39.45 -10.58 32.44
N CYS A 14 -39.82 -10.31 31.20
CA CYS A 14 -39.25 -10.93 29.99
C CYS A 14 -38.95 -9.90 28.92
N ILE A 15 -38.43 -8.71 29.28
CA ILE A 15 -38.12 -7.67 28.27
C ILE A 15 -36.70 -7.09 28.42
N SER A 16 -35.73 -7.77 29.00
CA SER A 16 -34.41 -7.17 29.12
C SER A 16 -33.24 -7.98 28.54
N VAL A 17 -33.47 -9.22 28.13
CA VAL A 17 -32.35 -10.06 27.66
C VAL A 17 -32.09 -9.91 26.15
N CYS A 18 -33.13 -9.59 25.37
CA CYS A 18 -32.97 -9.46 23.90
C CYS A 18 -32.22 -8.19 23.47
N GLY A 19 -32.32 -7.10 24.25
CA GLY A 19 -31.68 -5.82 23.94
C GLY A 19 -30.17 -5.83 24.20
N VAL A 20 -29.71 -6.56 25.20
CA VAL A 20 -28.29 -6.66 25.55
C VAL A 20 -27.56 -7.58 24.58
N GLN A 21 -28.17 -8.65 24.14
CA GLN A 21 -27.58 -9.53 23.11
C GLN A 21 -27.54 -8.88 21.72
N ALA A 22 -28.49 -8.05 21.37
CA ALA A 22 -28.52 -7.33 20.10
C ALA A 22 -27.44 -6.22 20.00
N GLN A 23 -27.00 -5.67 21.14
CA GLN A 23 -25.93 -4.68 21.20
C GLN A 23 -24.53 -5.31 21.30
N SER A 24 -24.39 -6.53 21.78
CA SER A 24 -23.09 -7.23 21.91
C SER A 24 -22.59 -7.73 20.56
N ARG A 25 -23.46 -8.23 19.69
CA ARG A 25 -23.06 -8.83 18.42
C ARG A 25 -22.33 -7.89 17.45
N PRO A 26 -22.79 -6.65 17.17
CA PRO A 26 -22.00 -5.72 16.35
C PRO A 26 -20.65 -5.35 16.95
N ALA A 27 -20.57 -5.24 18.28
CA ALA A 27 -19.29 -4.97 18.96
C ALA A 27 -18.34 -6.14 18.88
N GLU A 28 -18.81 -7.37 19.08
CA GLU A 28 -18.03 -8.59 18.93
C GLU A 28 -17.49 -8.75 17.49
N LEU A 29 -18.34 -8.46 16.50
CA LEU A 29 -17.91 -8.46 15.08
C LEU A 29 -16.90 -7.37 14.78
N ALA A 30 -17.05 -6.17 15.35
CA ALA A 30 -16.08 -5.09 15.22
C ALA A 30 -14.72 -5.49 15.81
N ASP A 31 -14.69 -6.06 17.01
CA ASP A 31 -13.47 -6.52 17.66
C ASP A 31 -12.78 -7.63 16.84
N ALA A 32 -13.57 -8.57 16.30
CA ALA A 32 -13.07 -9.62 15.42
C ALA A 32 -12.51 -9.04 14.11
N GLY A 33 -13.14 -8.01 13.55
CA GLY A 33 -12.68 -7.30 12.37
C GLY A 33 -11.35 -6.57 12.61
N TRP A 34 -11.26 -5.83 13.69
CA TRP A 34 -10.01 -5.16 14.07
C TRP A 34 -8.90 -6.15 14.43
N LYS A 35 -9.24 -7.27 15.06
CA LYS A 35 -8.28 -8.34 15.30
C LYS A 35 -7.79 -8.92 13.97
N ALA A 36 -8.67 -9.20 13.03
CA ALA A 36 -8.30 -9.74 11.72
C ALA A 36 -7.38 -8.77 10.94
N LEU A 37 -7.58 -7.43 11.05
CA LEU A 37 -6.65 -6.45 10.49
C LEU A 37 -5.27 -6.49 11.14
N ARG A 38 -5.22 -6.64 12.46
CA ARG A 38 -3.92 -6.79 13.17
C ARG A 38 -3.22 -8.11 12.85
N ASP A 39 -4.00 -9.15 12.56
CA ASP A 39 -3.50 -10.46 12.13
C ASP A 39 -3.21 -10.50 10.60
N GLU A 40 -3.15 -9.32 9.94
CA GLU A 40 -2.86 -9.14 8.52
C GLU A 40 -3.81 -9.92 7.59
N ASN A 41 -5.07 -10.09 7.99
CA ASN A 41 -6.09 -10.79 7.20
C ASN A 41 -7.24 -9.84 6.82
N PRO A 42 -7.05 -8.93 5.85
CA PRO A 42 -8.03 -7.92 5.49
C PRO A 42 -9.30 -8.48 4.86
N SER A 43 -9.24 -9.63 4.20
CA SER A 43 -10.43 -10.28 3.63
C SER A 43 -11.38 -10.75 4.72
N ARG A 44 -10.84 -11.33 5.79
CA ARG A 44 -11.63 -11.73 6.95
C ARG A 44 -12.16 -10.53 7.72
N ALA A 45 -11.36 -9.48 7.85
CA ALA A 45 -11.78 -8.23 8.47
C ALA A 45 -12.98 -7.61 7.74
N ALA A 46 -12.92 -7.52 6.41
CA ALA A 46 -14.01 -7.02 5.57
C ALA A 46 -15.31 -7.80 5.77
N ALA A 47 -15.25 -9.13 5.88
CA ALA A 47 -16.42 -9.96 6.15
C ALA A 47 -17.06 -9.62 7.52
N PHE A 48 -16.25 -9.48 8.58
CA PHE A 48 -16.76 -9.11 9.91
C PHE A 48 -17.39 -7.71 9.93
N PHE A 49 -16.74 -6.71 9.33
CA PHE A 49 -17.31 -5.36 9.25
C PHE A 49 -18.56 -5.31 8.39
N ALA A 50 -18.63 -6.07 7.29
CA ALA A 50 -19.83 -6.16 6.46
C ALA A 50 -21.00 -6.76 7.24
N GLU A 51 -20.80 -7.84 8.01
CA GLU A 51 -21.84 -8.42 8.87
C GLU A 51 -22.28 -7.43 9.97
N ALA A 52 -21.35 -6.72 10.60
CA ALA A 52 -21.65 -5.71 11.60
C ALA A 52 -22.47 -4.55 11.02
N LEU A 53 -22.16 -4.09 9.81
CA LEU A 53 -22.89 -3.02 9.12
C LEU A 53 -24.27 -3.44 8.64
N GLN A 54 -24.57 -4.74 8.46
CA GLN A 54 -25.95 -5.20 8.27
C GLN A 54 -26.83 -4.93 9.50
N LEU A 55 -26.25 -4.94 10.69
CA LEU A 55 -26.94 -4.69 11.95
C LEU A 55 -26.99 -3.20 12.30
N LEU A 56 -25.92 -2.46 11.99
CA LEU A 56 -25.76 -1.03 12.28
C LEU A 56 -25.17 -0.29 11.05
N PRO A 57 -25.97 -0.01 10.02
CA PRO A 57 -25.49 0.52 8.73
C PRO A 57 -24.77 1.87 8.82
N ASP A 58 -25.22 2.74 9.72
CA ASP A 58 -24.71 4.11 9.87
C ASP A 58 -23.81 4.27 11.11
N ASN A 59 -23.12 3.20 11.52
CA ASN A 59 -22.17 3.31 12.63
C ASN A 59 -20.80 3.79 12.10
N PRO A 60 -20.30 4.99 12.50
CA PRO A 60 -19.06 5.55 11.97
C PRO A 60 -17.82 4.68 12.22
N SER A 61 -17.75 4.01 13.38
CA SER A 61 -16.62 3.16 13.73
C SER A 61 -16.58 1.88 12.88
N LEU A 62 -17.73 1.31 12.55
CA LEU A 62 -17.81 0.15 11.65
C LEU A 62 -17.47 0.55 10.20
N LEU A 63 -17.94 1.71 9.76
CA LEU A 63 -17.58 2.27 8.45
C LEU A 63 -16.08 2.56 8.34
N LEU A 64 -15.46 3.07 9.41
CA LEU A 64 -13.99 3.19 9.48
C LEU A 64 -13.30 1.83 9.33
N GLY A 65 -13.78 0.81 10.06
CA GLY A 65 -13.24 -0.53 9.97
C GLY A 65 -13.38 -1.15 8.58
N ALA A 66 -14.55 -0.98 7.95
CA ALA A 66 -14.78 -1.41 6.57
C ALA A 66 -13.87 -0.69 5.57
N GLY A 67 -13.69 0.64 5.74
CA GLY A 67 -12.78 1.44 4.95
C GLY A 67 -11.32 0.99 5.10
N ALA A 68 -10.89 0.69 6.33
CA ALA A 68 -9.55 0.19 6.60
C ALA A 68 -9.32 -1.20 5.97
N ALA A 69 -10.31 -2.10 6.06
CA ALA A 69 -10.23 -3.42 5.46
C ALA A 69 -10.21 -3.36 3.92
N ALA A 70 -11.00 -2.46 3.32
CA ALA A 70 -11.00 -2.24 1.87
C ALA A 70 -9.65 -1.65 1.41
N HIS A 71 -9.09 -0.68 2.15
CA HIS A 71 -7.78 -0.12 1.85
C HIS A 71 -6.68 -1.20 1.89
N ALA A 72 -6.67 -2.04 2.92
CA ALA A 72 -5.73 -3.14 3.06
C ALA A 72 -5.86 -4.22 1.97
N GLN A 73 -7.01 -4.26 1.26
CA GLN A 73 -7.22 -5.09 0.07
C GLN A 73 -6.87 -4.38 -1.26
N GLY A 74 -6.37 -3.14 -1.23
CA GLY A 74 -6.14 -2.32 -2.43
C GLY A 74 -7.41 -1.74 -3.07
N LYS A 75 -8.58 -1.86 -2.43
CA LYS A 75 -9.88 -1.39 -2.94
C LYS A 75 -10.13 0.07 -2.56
N GLN A 76 -9.30 0.98 -3.11
CA GLN A 76 -9.26 2.37 -2.66
C GLN A 76 -10.59 3.12 -2.82
N ARG A 77 -11.35 2.89 -3.91
CA ARG A 77 -12.66 3.53 -4.09
C ARG A 77 -13.68 3.12 -3.04
N GLU A 78 -13.72 1.83 -2.68
CA GLU A 78 -14.59 1.32 -1.60
C GLU A 78 -14.16 1.87 -0.25
N ALA A 79 -12.85 1.94 0.00
CA ALA A 79 -12.29 2.53 1.21
C ALA A 79 -12.69 4.00 1.36
N MET A 80 -12.47 4.81 0.34
CA MET A 80 -12.83 6.24 0.35
C MET A 80 -14.33 6.45 0.56
N ALA A 81 -15.19 5.67 -0.12
CA ALA A 81 -16.64 5.77 0.03
C ALA A 81 -17.09 5.48 1.48
N SER A 82 -16.57 4.42 2.10
CA SER A 82 -16.86 4.05 3.49
C SER A 82 -16.37 5.13 4.47
N LEU A 83 -15.14 5.64 4.29
CA LEU A 83 -14.57 6.68 5.14
C LEU A 83 -15.30 8.03 5.01
N GLN A 84 -15.66 8.42 3.80
CA GLN A 84 -16.49 9.61 3.57
C GLN A 84 -17.88 9.47 4.20
N HIS A 85 -18.47 8.27 4.16
CA HIS A 85 -19.74 8.01 4.85
C HIS A 85 -19.57 8.14 6.37
N ALA A 86 -18.53 7.55 6.94
CA ALA A 86 -18.22 7.70 8.37
C ALA A 86 -18.09 9.17 8.79
N LEU A 87 -17.38 9.99 8.01
CA LEU A 87 -17.15 11.39 8.30
C LEU A 87 -18.37 12.29 8.07
N ARG A 88 -19.31 11.90 7.23
CA ARG A 88 -20.62 12.59 7.14
C ARG A 88 -21.45 12.42 8.42
N ILE A 89 -21.32 11.26 9.07
CA ILE A 89 -22.05 10.97 10.31
C ILE A 89 -21.32 11.56 11.51
N ASP A 90 -20.01 11.33 11.61
CA ASP A 90 -19.16 11.87 12.67
C ASP A 90 -17.91 12.55 12.10
N PRO A 91 -17.94 13.88 11.89
CA PRO A 91 -16.77 14.62 11.41
C PRO A 91 -15.58 14.65 12.40
N ARG A 92 -15.78 14.23 13.66
CA ARG A 92 -14.73 14.19 14.69
C ARG A 92 -13.93 12.90 14.66
N LEU A 93 -14.29 11.93 13.82
CA LEU A 93 -13.60 10.64 13.71
C LEU A 93 -12.24 10.82 13.04
N THR A 94 -11.28 11.36 13.80
CA THR A 94 -9.92 11.66 13.34
C THR A 94 -9.22 10.51 12.62
N PRO A 95 -9.32 9.22 13.08
CA PRO A 95 -8.72 8.11 12.34
C PRO A 95 -9.28 7.94 10.93
N ALA A 96 -10.59 8.19 10.72
CA ALA A 96 -11.17 8.14 9.36
C ALA A 96 -10.66 9.27 8.48
N SER A 97 -10.50 10.48 9.04
CA SER A 97 -9.91 11.62 8.32
C SER A 97 -8.46 11.34 7.94
N MET A 98 -7.67 10.75 8.84
CA MET A 98 -6.26 10.42 8.58
C MET A 98 -6.14 9.40 7.44
N LEU A 99 -6.94 8.35 7.46
CA LEU A 99 -6.92 7.33 6.43
C LEU A 99 -7.46 7.86 5.10
N LEU A 100 -8.59 8.58 5.10
CA LEU A 100 -9.17 9.16 3.88
C LEU A 100 -8.21 10.15 3.22
N GLY A 101 -7.61 11.05 4.01
CA GLY A 101 -6.68 12.03 3.48
C GLY A 101 -5.42 11.38 2.87
N ARG A 102 -4.92 10.32 3.50
CA ARG A 102 -3.78 9.57 2.95
C ARG A 102 -4.14 8.90 1.62
N ILE A 103 -5.25 8.16 1.58
CA ILE A 103 -5.71 7.50 0.34
C ILE A 103 -5.95 8.54 -0.76
N ALA A 104 -6.63 9.65 -0.46
CA ALA A 104 -6.90 10.70 -1.44
C ALA A 104 -5.59 11.29 -2.00
N PHE A 105 -4.60 11.51 -1.13
CA PHE A 105 -3.31 12.01 -1.57
C PHE A 105 -2.59 11.03 -2.48
N ASP A 106 -2.57 9.74 -2.13
CA ASP A 106 -1.92 8.69 -2.92
C ASP A 106 -2.62 8.49 -4.28
N GLU A 107 -3.96 8.66 -4.34
CA GLU A 107 -4.75 8.65 -5.59
C GLU A 107 -4.63 9.97 -6.41
N GLY A 108 -3.85 10.93 -5.96
CA GLY A 108 -3.61 12.20 -6.66
C GLY A 108 -4.59 13.31 -6.34
N ASP A 109 -5.61 13.10 -5.48
CA ASP A 109 -6.54 14.14 -5.04
C ASP A 109 -5.98 14.88 -3.82
N SER A 110 -4.96 15.73 -4.07
CA SER A 110 -4.33 16.53 -3.02
C SER A 110 -5.30 17.50 -2.36
N ASP A 111 -6.28 18.01 -3.11
CA ASP A 111 -7.28 18.93 -2.59
C ASP A 111 -8.20 18.25 -1.57
N LEU A 112 -8.68 17.05 -1.87
CA LEU A 112 -9.49 16.29 -0.91
C LEU A 112 -8.66 15.94 0.33
N ALA A 113 -7.40 15.53 0.16
CA ALA A 113 -6.50 15.20 1.26
C ALA A 113 -6.30 16.40 2.20
N ILE A 114 -5.97 17.57 1.64
CA ILE A 114 -5.75 18.81 2.40
C ILE A 114 -7.02 19.23 3.12
N ARG A 115 -8.17 19.34 2.42
CA ARG A 115 -9.46 19.71 3.05
C ARG A 115 -9.88 18.74 4.16
N THR A 116 -9.61 17.46 3.98
CA THR A 116 -9.95 16.43 4.99
C THR A 116 -9.14 16.66 6.27
N TYR A 117 -7.83 16.91 6.16
CA TYR A 117 -6.98 17.16 7.31
C TYR A 117 -7.25 18.52 7.98
N GLU A 118 -7.54 19.57 7.19
CA GLU A 118 -7.98 20.86 7.71
C GLU A 118 -9.26 20.74 8.54
N THR A 119 -10.19 19.93 8.05
CA THR A 119 -11.45 19.66 8.78
C THR A 119 -11.19 18.87 10.06
N ALA A 120 -10.34 17.85 10.01
CA ALA A 120 -9.97 17.07 11.19
C ALA A 120 -9.29 17.92 12.28
N LEU A 121 -8.43 18.88 11.89
CA LEU A 121 -7.74 19.78 12.81
C LEU A 121 -8.68 20.76 13.54
N LYS A 122 -9.91 20.99 13.06
CA LYS A 122 -10.93 21.76 13.80
C LYS A 122 -11.36 21.05 15.06
N TYR A 123 -11.25 19.72 15.10
CA TYR A 123 -11.68 18.86 16.21
C TYR A 123 -10.49 18.26 16.99
N ALA A 124 -9.32 18.18 16.37
CA ALA A 124 -8.09 17.63 16.94
C ALA A 124 -6.94 18.64 16.71
N SER A 125 -7.11 19.85 17.25
CA SER A 125 -6.21 20.99 17.00
C SER A 125 -4.78 20.79 17.53
N ASP A 126 -4.56 19.88 18.45
CA ASP A 126 -3.28 19.53 19.06
C ASP A 126 -2.61 18.30 18.42
N ASN A 127 -3.21 17.72 17.38
CA ASN A 127 -2.65 16.56 16.69
C ASN A 127 -1.47 16.97 15.80
N ASP A 128 -0.27 16.80 16.32
CA ASP A 128 0.97 17.14 15.60
C ASP A 128 1.26 16.28 14.37
N LEU A 129 0.75 15.06 14.31
CA LEU A 129 0.89 14.23 13.10
C LEU A 129 0.10 14.80 11.94
N LEU A 130 -1.16 15.18 12.20
CA LEU A 130 -2.00 15.86 11.20
C LEU A 130 -1.37 17.17 10.72
N LYS A 131 -0.87 18.01 11.64
CA LYS A 131 -0.23 19.29 11.29
C LYS A 131 0.97 19.09 10.40
N ARG A 132 1.91 18.21 10.80
CA ARG A 132 3.13 17.95 10.02
C ARG A 132 2.81 17.40 8.63
N GLN A 133 1.87 16.46 8.55
CA GLN A 133 1.49 15.89 7.25
C GLN A 133 0.79 16.91 6.36
N LEU A 134 -0.09 17.74 6.92
CA LEU A 134 -0.76 18.80 6.19
C LEU A 134 0.24 19.83 5.64
N GLU A 135 1.27 20.21 6.41
CA GLU A 135 2.34 21.09 5.95
C GLU A 135 3.14 20.50 4.79
N ILE A 136 3.42 19.19 4.84
CA ILE A 136 4.12 18.50 3.75
C ILE A 136 3.27 18.56 2.49
N TRP A 137 1.99 18.17 2.57
CA TRP A 137 1.08 18.16 1.44
C TRP A 137 0.82 19.55 0.85
N ARG A 138 0.70 20.58 1.70
CA ARG A 138 0.57 21.97 1.24
C ARG A 138 1.81 22.45 0.50
N ARG A 139 3.00 22.16 1.00
CA ARG A 139 4.26 22.49 0.32
C ARG A 139 4.36 21.79 -1.03
N GLU A 140 4.02 20.50 -1.07
CA GLU A 140 4.02 19.74 -2.32
C GLU A 140 2.95 20.28 -3.29
N SER A 141 1.73 20.52 -2.83
CA SER A 141 0.67 21.11 -3.64
C SER A 141 1.06 22.49 -4.20
N HIS A 142 1.68 23.33 -3.37
CA HIS A 142 2.20 24.64 -3.81
C HIS A 142 3.34 24.49 -4.83
N ALA A 143 4.25 23.55 -4.63
CA ALA A 143 5.29 23.26 -5.63
C ALA A 143 4.71 22.76 -6.96
N HIS A 144 3.53 22.14 -6.93
CA HIS A 144 2.85 21.66 -8.13
C HIS A 144 1.90 22.68 -8.78
N GLU A 145 1.72 23.90 -8.23
CA GLU A 145 0.85 24.93 -8.84
C GLU A 145 1.27 25.32 -10.26
N THR A 146 2.57 25.21 -10.57
CA THR A 146 3.14 25.45 -11.89
C THR A 146 3.24 24.20 -12.76
N PHE A 147 2.91 23.04 -12.19
CA PHE A 147 3.02 21.77 -12.90
C PHE A 147 1.85 21.60 -13.88
N SER A 148 2.20 21.11 -15.06
CA SER A 148 1.22 20.60 -16.01
C SER A 148 0.83 19.19 -15.58
N ASP A 149 -0.46 18.87 -15.69
CA ASP A 149 -1.04 17.58 -15.36
C ASP A 149 -1.54 16.92 -16.64
N ARG A 150 -1.07 15.72 -16.92
CA ARG A 150 -1.51 14.90 -18.05
C ARG A 150 -2.07 13.58 -17.56
N ALA A 151 -3.36 13.40 -17.78
CA ALA A 151 -4.01 12.12 -17.65
C ALA A 151 -3.85 11.31 -18.95
N TYR A 152 -3.33 10.10 -18.86
CA TYR A 152 -3.21 9.16 -19.95
C TYR A 152 -3.61 7.75 -19.48
N GLY A 153 -4.81 7.35 -19.82
CA GLY A 153 -5.37 6.08 -19.36
C GLY A 153 -5.44 6.02 -17.83
N ARG A 154 -4.63 5.16 -17.25
CA ARG A 154 -4.51 4.95 -15.80
C ARG A 154 -3.42 5.78 -15.14
N PHE A 155 -2.60 6.47 -15.92
CA PHE A 155 -1.50 7.28 -15.43
C PHE A 155 -1.88 8.75 -15.38
N ARG A 156 -1.40 9.41 -14.35
CA ARG A 156 -1.43 10.85 -14.20
C ARG A 156 0.01 11.33 -14.01
N VAL A 157 0.54 12.04 -15.00
CA VAL A 157 1.93 12.52 -14.99
C VAL A 157 1.95 14.02 -14.76
N LEU A 158 2.60 14.43 -13.67
CA LEU A 158 2.80 15.83 -13.31
C LEU A 158 4.23 16.23 -13.65
N PHE A 159 4.41 17.41 -14.27
CA PHE A 159 5.72 17.93 -14.67
C PHE A 159 5.69 19.45 -14.79
N GLU A 160 6.84 20.12 -14.64
CA GLU A 160 6.97 21.56 -14.72
C GLU A 160 7.52 22.00 -16.09
N GLY A 161 6.83 22.98 -16.71
CA GLY A 161 7.32 23.67 -17.92
C GLY A 161 7.16 22.90 -19.23
N ARG A 162 7.63 23.55 -20.31
CA ARG A 162 7.52 23.00 -21.67
C ARG A 162 8.66 22.03 -22.04
N GLU A 163 9.82 22.21 -21.45
CA GLU A 163 11.00 21.40 -21.72
C GLU A 163 10.80 19.95 -21.23
N GLU A 164 10.07 19.78 -20.12
CA GLU A 164 9.76 18.47 -19.56
C GLU A 164 8.57 17.78 -20.23
N GLN A 165 7.87 18.44 -21.17
CA GLN A 165 6.74 17.83 -21.87
C GLN A 165 7.15 16.61 -22.70
N SER A 166 8.31 16.62 -23.32
CA SER A 166 8.86 15.47 -24.07
C SER A 166 9.18 14.31 -23.14
N LEU A 167 9.76 14.59 -21.97
CA LEU A 167 10.05 13.59 -20.94
C LEU A 167 8.78 13.02 -20.33
N ALA A 168 7.73 13.84 -20.13
CA ALA A 168 6.44 13.36 -19.65
C ALA A 168 5.75 12.41 -20.66
N LEU A 169 5.87 12.68 -21.96
CA LEU A 169 5.37 11.78 -23.00
C LEU A 169 6.16 10.46 -23.02
N GLN A 170 7.48 10.54 -22.93
CA GLN A 170 8.36 9.37 -22.85
C GLN A 170 8.05 8.56 -21.59
N ALA A 171 7.95 9.22 -20.42
CA ALA A 171 7.59 8.56 -19.16
C ALA A 171 6.25 7.82 -19.26
N THR A 172 5.24 8.48 -19.85
CA THR A 172 3.92 7.86 -20.06
C THR A 172 4.00 6.61 -20.93
N ALA A 173 4.74 6.65 -22.02
CA ALA A 173 4.90 5.51 -22.93
C ALA A 173 5.63 4.34 -22.24
N VAL A 174 6.69 4.62 -21.47
CA VAL A 174 7.42 3.64 -20.68
C VAL A 174 6.52 3.01 -19.63
N LEU A 175 5.80 3.82 -18.84
CA LEU A 175 4.90 3.36 -17.79
C LEU A 175 3.80 2.47 -18.37
N ASP A 176 3.18 2.87 -19.50
CA ASP A 176 2.12 2.08 -20.12
C ASP A 176 2.63 0.72 -20.62
N SER A 177 3.75 0.70 -21.32
CA SER A 177 4.38 -0.53 -21.79
C SER A 177 4.78 -1.45 -20.64
N ALA A 178 5.44 -0.91 -19.62
CA ALA A 178 5.89 -1.67 -18.45
C ALA A 178 4.71 -2.18 -17.61
N PHE A 179 3.62 -1.40 -17.51
CA PHE A 179 2.40 -1.81 -16.80
C PHE A 179 1.83 -3.12 -17.35
N TYR A 180 1.70 -3.22 -18.66
CA TYR A 180 1.20 -4.45 -19.28
C TYR A 180 2.19 -5.61 -19.13
N LYS A 181 3.49 -5.34 -19.26
CA LYS A 181 4.53 -6.36 -19.04
C LYS A 181 4.46 -6.93 -17.62
N ILE A 182 4.47 -6.06 -16.61
CA ILE A 182 4.47 -6.44 -15.20
C ILE A 182 3.14 -7.10 -14.81
N GLY A 183 2.01 -6.49 -15.18
CA GLY A 183 0.69 -7.01 -14.86
C GLY A 183 0.41 -8.38 -15.46
N ASN A 184 0.85 -8.64 -16.70
CA ASN A 184 0.75 -9.97 -17.32
C ASN A 184 1.56 -11.03 -16.56
N VAL A 185 2.74 -10.68 -16.09
CA VAL A 185 3.62 -11.59 -15.34
C VAL A 185 3.07 -11.84 -13.94
N LEU A 186 2.67 -10.79 -13.22
CA LEU A 186 2.12 -10.91 -11.86
C LEU A 186 0.69 -11.47 -11.85
N GLY A 187 -0.03 -11.42 -12.99
CA GLY A 187 -1.37 -11.98 -13.18
C GLY A 187 -2.52 -11.07 -12.72
N GLU A 188 -2.25 -9.81 -12.38
CA GLU A 188 -3.26 -8.83 -11.99
C GLU A 188 -2.86 -7.43 -12.43
N PHE A 189 -3.87 -6.61 -12.71
CA PHE A 189 -3.71 -5.22 -13.12
C PHE A 189 -4.35 -4.29 -12.08
N PRO A 190 -3.59 -3.36 -11.48
CA PRO A 190 -4.17 -2.31 -10.66
C PRO A 190 -5.27 -1.54 -11.39
N THR A 191 -6.36 -1.26 -10.68
CA THR A 191 -7.49 -0.48 -11.21
C THR A 191 -7.42 0.99 -10.82
N ASN A 192 -6.53 1.33 -9.89
CA ASN A 192 -6.35 2.67 -9.37
C ASN A 192 -5.51 3.53 -10.31
N THR A 193 -5.65 4.85 -10.20
CA THR A 193 -4.78 5.80 -10.89
C THR A 193 -3.37 5.71 -10.30
N ILE A 194 -2.36 5.63 -11.17
CA ILE A 194 -0.96 5.71 -10.77
C ILE A 194 -0.45 7.11 -11.10
N VAL A 195 -0.04 7.83 -10.06
CA VAL A 195 0.49 9.19 -10.18
C VAL A 195 2.01 9.13 -10.28
N ALA A 196 2.57 9.73 -11.32
CA ALA A 196 4.00 9.94 -11.48
C ALA A 196 4.31 11.44 -11.52
N VAL A 197 5.31 11.85 -10.76
CA VAL A 197 5.73 13.25 -10.66
C VAL A 197 7.19 13.35 -11.10
N LEU A 198 7.41 14.16 -12.12
CA LEU A 198 8.74 14.48 -12.65
C LEU A 198 9.26 15.74 -11.98
N TYR A 199 10.36 15.65 -11.26
CA TYR A 199 10.95 16.72 -10.49
C TYR A 199 12.31 17.14 -11.05
N THR A 200 12.67 18.40 -10.86
CA THR A 200 14.09 18.77 -10.88
C THR A 200 14.82 18.04 -9.74
N GLU A 201 16.14 17.90 -9.86
CA GLU A 201 16.95 17.24 -8.82
C GLU A 201 16.76 17.87 -7.43
N GLN A 202 16.68 19.22 -7.39
CA GLN A 202 16.49 19.92 -6.13
C GLN A 202 15.09 19.71 -5.55
N GLN A 203 14.04 19.80 -6.34
CA GLN A 203 12.67 19.55 -5.90
C GLN A 203 12.52 18.11 -5.37
N PHE A 204 13.11 17.13 -6.09
CA PHE A 204 13.10 15.74 -5.66
C PHE A 204 13.68 15.58 -4.26
N ARG A 205 14.87 16.16 -4.00
CA ARG A 205 15.53 16.09 -2.68
C ARG A 205 14.75 16.82 -1.59
N ASP A 206 14.21 18.00 -1.89
CA ASP A 206 13.49 18.84 -0.94
C ASP A 206 12.16 18.18 -0.51
N ILE A 207 11.51 17.48 -1.43
CA ILE A 207 10.21 16.83 -1.20
C ILE A 207 10.38 15.44 -0.58
N THR A 208 11.23 14.59 -1.15
CA THR A 208 11.36 13.19 -0.74
C THR A 208 12.30 12.99 0.44
N ARG A 209 13.30 13.88 0.60
CA ARG A 209 14.45 13.71 1.49
C ARG A 209 15.21 12.41 1.23
N ALA A 210 15.09 11.88 0.03
CA ALA A 210 15.77 10.66 -0.39
C ALA A 210 17.29 10.82 -0.36
N PRO A 211 18.05 9.75 -0.12
CA PRO A 211 19.49 9.77 -0.18
C PRO A 211 19.99 10.23 -1.57
N ALA A 212 21.17 10.83 -1.62
CA ALA A 212 21.75 11.37 -2.87
C ALA A 212 21.94 10.34 -4.00
N TRP A 213 21.95 9.06 -3.67
CA TRP A 213 22.08 7.95 -4.62
C TRP A 213 20.73 7.41 -5.13
N SER A 214 19.59 7.86 -4.56
CA SER A 214 18.27 7.43 -4.98
C SER A 214 17.94 7.98 -6.37
N GLY A 215 17.65 7.10 -7.31
CA GLY A 215 17.24 7.46 -8.68
C GLY A 215 15.74 7.76 -8.81
N GLY A 216 14.93 7.35 -7.83
CA GLY A 216 13.49 7.55 -7.76
C GLY A 216 12.96 7.19 -6.38
N GLN A 217 11.65 7.29 -6.19
CA GLN A 217 10.97 6.87 -4.97
C GLN A 217 9.49 6.59 -5.26
N TYR A 218 8.98 5.48 -4.70
CA TYR A 218 7.55 5.24 -4.57
C TYR A 218 7.10 5.32 -3.10
N ASP A 219 6.13 6.18 -2.81
CA ASP A 219 5.52 6.36 -1.49
C ASP A 219 3.99 6.53 -1.57
N GLY A 220 3.38 5.90 -2.57
CA GLY A 220 2.01 6.10 -3.03
C GLY A 220 1.96 6.89 -4.34
N ARG A 221 3.04 7.61 -4.68
CA ARG A 221 3.29 8.25 -5.97
C ARG A 221 4.68 7.88 -6.47
N ILE A 222 4.83 7.72 -7.78
CA ILE A 222 6.13 7.58 -8.42
C ILE A 222 6.77 8.96 -8.50
N ARG A 223 7.96 9.14 -7.93
CA ARG A 223 8.69 10.40 -7.93
C ARG A 223 10.04 10.21 -8.61
N ILE A 224 10.27 10.93 -9.69
CA ILE A 224 11.46 10.78 -10.54
C ILE A 224 12.16 12.11 -10.72
N PRO A 225 13.46 12.23 -10.39
CA PRO A 225 14.26 13.37 -10.81
C PRO A 225 14.58 13.26 -12.30
N VAL A 226 14.33 14.32 -13.07
CA VAL A 226 14.58 14.32 -14.52
C VAL A 226 15.99 14.74 -14.90
N ALA A 227 16.83 15.12 -13.93
CA ALA A 227 18.20 15.54 -14.20
C ALA A 227 18.99 14.43 -14.91
N GLY A 228 19.45 14.75 -16.11
CA GLY A 228 20.21 13.78 -16.93
C GLY A 228 19.37 12.77 -17.71
N ALA A 229 18.05 12.81 -17.63
CA ALA A 229 17.15 11.90 -18.38
C ALA A 229 17.40 11.95 -19.90
N GLU A 230 17.60 13.14 -20.47
CA GLU A 230 17.91 13.30 -21.90
C GLU A 230 19.30 12.72 -22.26
N LYS A 231 20.25 12.77 -21.33
CA LYS A 231 21.62 12.26 -21.56
C LYS A 231 21.70 10.75 -21.39
N ASN A 232 20.84 10.17 -20.58
CA ASN A 232 20.79 8.73 -20.32
C ASN A 232 19.33 8.25 -20.26
N PRO A 233 18.65 8.18 -21.42
CA PRO A 233 17.26 7.77 -21.49
C PRO A 233 17.03 6.33 -21.00
N GLN A 234 18.02 5.44 -21.16
CA GLN A 234 17.91 4.05 -20.67
C GLN A 234 17.88 4.00 -19.13
N LEU A 235 18.66 4.83 -18.45
CA LEU A 235 18.61 4.90 -16.99
C LEU A 235 17.27 5.48 -16.52
N PHE A 236 16.77 6.52 -17.19
CA PHE A 236 15.48 7.10 -16.88
C PHE A 236 14.33 6.07 -17.04
N GLU A 237 14.35 5.30 -18.12
CA GLU A 237 13.40 4.22 -18.37
C GLU A 237 13.48 3.14 -17.28
N ARG A 238 14.69 2.70 -16.92
CA ARG A 238 14.89 1.71 -15.85
C ARG A 238 14.32 2.17 -14.53
N VAL A 239 14.59 3.42 -14.12
CA VAL A 239 14.05 3.98 -12.87
C VAL A 239 12.53 4.05 -12.90
N LEU A 240 11.91 4.46 -14.02
CA LEU A 240 10.46 4.44 -14.17
C LEU A 240 9.86 3.05 -13.99
N VAL A 241 10.49 2.03 -14.60
CA VAL A 241 10.04 0.64 -14.49
C VAL A 241 10.20 0.12 -13.06
N HIS A 242 11.31 0.47 -12.39
CA HIS A 242 11.56 0.13 -11.00
C HIS A 242 10.45 0.66 -10.07
N GLU A 243 10.20 1.97 -10.12
CA GLU A 243 9.19 2.59 -9.26
C GLU A 243 7.75 2.16 -9.61
N LEU A 244 7.48 1.88 -10.90
CA LEU A 244 6.21 1.31 -11.32
C LEU A 244 6.00 -0.11 -10.76
N SER A 245 7.06 -0.90 -10.64
CA SER A 245 6.99 -2.23 -10.06
C SER A 245 6.52 -2.17 -8.62
N HIS A 246 7.08 -1.28 -7.81
CA HIS A 246 6.61 -1.02 -6.44
C HIS A 246 5.14 -0.59 -6.42
N ALA A 247 4.74 0.30 -7.33
CA ALA A 247 3.36 0.77 -7.41
C ALA A 247 2.38 -0.38 -7.71
N ILE A 248 2.72 -1.28 -8.63
CA ILE A 248 1.88 -2.43 -8.98
C ILE A 248 1.82 -3.43 -7.83
N VAL A 249 2.96 -3.79 -7.25
CA VAL A 249 3.05 -4.72 -6.12
C VAL A 249 2.26 -4.20 -4.91
N ALA A 250 2.42 -2.92 -4.56
CA ALA A 250 1.68 -2.29 -3.48
C ALA A 250 0.17 -2.24 -3.71
N ASN A 251 -0.30 -2.18 -4.97
CA ASN A 251 -1.72 -2.27 -5.29
C ASN A 251 -2.27 -3.69 -5.17
N ILE A 252 -1.50 -4.71 -5.55
CA ILE A 252 -1.92 -6.12 -5.47
C ILE A 252 -1.91 -6.61 -4.02
N ALA A 253 -0.86 -6.29 -3.26
CA ALA A 253 -0.64 -6.76 -1.90
C ALA A 253 -0.14 -5.62 -0.98
N PRO A 254 -1.00 -4.65 -0.60
CA PRO A 254 -0.62 -3.49 0.20
C PRO A 254 0.05 -3.90 1.51
N HIS A 255 1.26 -3.37 1.77
CA HIS A 255 2.03 -3.54 3.01
C HIS A 255 2.35 -5.00 3.43
N ALA A 256 2.08 -5.97 2.57
CA ALA A 256 2.20 -7.39 2.91
C ALA A 256 3.44 -8.07 2.30
N VAL A 257 4.12 -7.39 1.38
CA VAL A 257 5.26 -7.97 0.66
C VAL A 257 6.55 -7.69 1.43
N PRO A 258 7.38 -8.72 1.71
CA PRO A 258 8.70 -8.51 2.30
C PRO A 258 9.56 -7.58 1.43
N ALA A 259 10.33 -6.67 2.04
CA ALA A 259 11.08 -5.66 1.29
C ALA A 259 12.07 -6.28 0.29
N TRP A 260 12.72 -7.39 0.62
CA TRP A 260 13.61 -8.08 -0.32
C TRP A 260 12.87 -8.60 -1.57
N LEU A 261 11.61 -9.03 -1.40
CA LEU A 261 10.79 -9.52 -2.52
C LEU A 261 10.32 -8.37 -3.40
N ASP A 262 9.90 -7.26 -2.81
CA ASP A 262 9.48 -6.05 -3.50
C ASP A 262 10.64 -5.43 -4.31
N GLU A 263 11.79 -5.25 -3.68
CA GLU A 263 13.00 -4.74 -4.33
C GLU A 263 13.56 -5.69 -5.41
N GLY A 264 13.51 -7.00 -5.15
CA GLY A 264 13.93 -8.00 -6.13
C GLY A 264 13.04 -8.01 -7.38
N LEU A 265 11.71 -7.87 -7.21
CA LEU A 265 10.78 -7.72 -8.33
C LEU A 265 11.06 -6.44 -9.12
N ALA A 266 11.26 -5.31 -8.45
CA ALA A 266 11.57 -4.05 -9.10
C ALA A 266 12.86 -4.14 -9.93
N GLN A 267 13.92 -4.72 -9.39
CA GLN A 267 15.19 -4.94 -10.10
C GLN A 267 15.05 -5.91 -11.28
N HIS A 268 14.30 -6.99 -11.11
CA HIS A 268 14.05 -7.94 -12.19
C HIS A 268 13.33 -7.26 -13.37
N PHE A 269 12.26 -6.50 -13.11
CA PHE A 269 11.49 -5.84 -14.16
C PHE A 269 12.24 -4.68 -14.83
N GLU A 270 13.10 -3.95 -14.10
CA GLU A 270 13.97 -2.92 -14.68
C GLU A 270 15.11 -3.49 -15.53
N GLY A 271 15.32 -4.80 -15.49
CA GLY A 271 16.38 -5.48 -16.24
C GLY A 271 17.75 -5.34 -15.59
N ALA A 272 17.83 -5.43 -14.26
CA ALA A 272 19.11 -5.47 -13.55
C ALA A 272 19.93 -6.70 -13.95
N ASP A 273 21.26 -6.56 -13.92
CA ASP A 273 22.20 -7.60 -14.34
C ASP A 273 22.46 -8.61 -13.20
N SER A 274 21.80 -9.76 -13.29
CA SER A 274 21.89 -10.86 -12.31
C SER A 274 23.27 -11.50 -12.29
N ASP A 275 23.98 -11.57 -13.41
CA ASP A 275 25.34 -12.11 -13.47
C ASP A 275 26.32 -11.19 -12.75
N ALA A 276 26.20 -9.88 -12.96
CA ALA A 276 26.99 -8.91 -12.21
C ALA A 276 26.68 -8.95 -10.70
N ALA A 277 25.41 -9.13 -10.30
CA ALA A 277 25.02 -9.32 -8.90
C ALA A 277 25.66 -10.56 -8.29
N ARG A 278 25.60 -11.69 -9.00
CA ARG A 278 26.22 -12.96 -8.58
C ARG A 278 27.73 -12.82 -8.42
N HIS A 279 28.41 -12.18 -9.37
CA HIS A 279 29.85 -11.93 -9.28
C HIS A 279 30.22 -11.05 -8.09
N ARG A 280 29.43 -10.00 -7.79
CA ARG A 280 29.69 -9.13 -6.63
C ARG A 280 29.54 -9.89 -5.30
N LEU A 281 28.48 -10.69 -5.16
CA LEU A 281 28.26 -11.50 -3.96
C LEU A 281 29.37 -12.54 -3.77
N ALA A 282 29.77 -13.24 -4.83
CA ALA A 282 30.87 -14.20 -4.80
C ALA A 282 32.20 -13.55 -4.40
N ALA A 283 32.52 -12.37 -4.94
CA ALA A 283 33.73 -11.64 -4.59
C ALA A 283 33.70 -11.06 -3.16
N GLY A 284 32.51 -10.68 -2.66
CA GLY A 284 32.35 -10.07 -1.34
C GLY A 284 32.38 -11.06 -0.17
N GLY A 285 32.11 -12.35 -0.40
CA GLY A 285 32.09 -13.42 0.60
C GLY A 285 31.12 -13.18 1.77
N ARG A 286 30.19 -12.22 1.63
CA ARG A 286 29.20 -11.85 2.63
C ARG A 286 27.80 -12.13 2.10
N PHE A 287 26.94 -12.50 3.02
CA PHE A 287 25.56 -12.89 2.79
C PHE A 287 24.66 -12.34 3.90
N ILE A 288 23.49 -11.83 3.55
CA ILE A 288 22.49 -11.36 4.51
C ILE A 288 21.24 -12.26 4.37
N PRO A 289 20.86 -13.03 5.38
CA PRO A 289 19.67 -13.87 5.31
C PRO A 289 18.40 -13.07 5.00
N LEU A 290 17.58 -13.55 4.06
CA LEU A 290 16.35 -12.87 3.63
C LEU A 290 15.41 -12.48 4.78
N PRO A 291 15.26 -13.25 5.87
CA PRO A 291 14.45 -12.82 7.01
C PRO A 291 14.93 -11.51 7.67
N LEU A 292 16.20 -11.15 7.54
CA LEU A 292 16.72 -9.87 8.01
C LEU A 292 16.43 -8.71 7.05
N LEU A 293 16.03 -9.03 5.82
CA LEU A 293 15.72 -8.08 4.74
C LEU A 293 14.20 -7.86 4.56
N GLU A 294 13.37 -8.33 5.49
CA GLU A 294 11.91 -8.18 5.39
C GLU A 294 11.44 -6.74 5.63
N ARG A 295 12.19 -5.92 6.38
CA ARG A 295 11.74 -4.60 6.87
C ARG A 295 12.32 -3.39 6.11
N GLY A 296 12.93 -3.63 4.95
CA GLY A 296 13.53 -2.56 4.13
C GLY A 296 14.99 -2.26 4.46
N PHE A 297 15.66 -1.59 3.51
CA PHE A 297 17.12 -1.44 3.47
C PHE A 297 17.62 -0.09 3.95
N GLY A 298 16.72 0.86 4.24
CA GLY A 298 17.08 2.24 4.59
C GLY A 298 17.89 2.43 5.88
N ARG A 299 18.03 1.37 6.70
CA ARG A 299 18.86 1.36 7.91
C ARG A 299 20.21 0.64 7.74
N LEU A 300 20.42 0.04 6.59
CA LEU A 300 21.65 -0.67 6.28
C LEU A 300 22.76 0.33 5.92
N ALA A 301 24.01 -0.01 6.25
CA ALA A 301 25.16 0.71 5.72
C ALA A 301 25.19 0.54 4.19
N ALA A 302 25.77 1.52 3.45
CA ALA A 302 25.76 1.53 1.99
C ALA A 302 26.30 0.23 1.35
N GLY A 303 27.33 -0.39 1.94
CA GLY A 303 27.87 -1.67 1.47
C GLY A 303 26.90 -2.83 1.70
N ASP A 304 26.20 -2.86 2.84
CA ASP A 304 25.22 -3.89 3.18
C ASP A 304 23.94 -3.70 2.34
N ALA A 305 23.53 -2.47 2.07
CA ALA A 305 22.40 -2.18 1.20
C ALA A 305 22.66 -2.76 -0.21
N ARG A 306 23.86 -2.60 -0.78
CA ARG A 306 24.20 -3.19 -2.08
C ARG A 306 24.06 -4.71 -2.07
N ILE A 307 24.58 -5.37 -1.02
CA ILE A 307 24.43 -6.83 -0.84
C ILE A 307 22.94 -7.21 -0.77
N ALA A 308 22.15 -6.46 0.00
CA ALA A 308 20.73 -6.71 0.14
C ALA A 308 19.97 -6.62 -1.22
N TYR A 309 20.30 -5.63 -2.03
CA TYR A 309 19.76 -5.49 -3.39
C TYR A 309 20.17 -6.67 -4.29
N ASP A 310 21.45 -7.04 -4.30
CA ASP A 310 21.95 -8.15 -5.12
C ASP A 310 21.31 -9.48 -4.71
N GLU A 311 21.17 -9.75 -3.40
CA GLU A 311 20.50 -10.93 -2.88
C GLU A 311 19.01 -10.97 -3.21
N SER A 312 18.32 -9.83 -3.14
CA SER A 312 16.91 -9.69 -3.49
C SER A 312 16.65 -10.05 -4.94
N LEU A 313 17.49 -9.54 -5.85
CA LEU A 313 17.42 -9.84 -7.28
C LEU A 313 17.58 -11.36 -7.53
N LEU A 314 18.64 -11.97 -7.00
CA LEU A 314 18.91 -13.39 -7.23
C LEU A 314 17.86 -14.30 -6.61
N ALA A 315 17.30 -13.93 -5.44
CA ALA A 315 16.21 -14.67 -4.81
C ALA A 315 14.93 -14.63 -5.67
N VAL A 316 14.63 -13.49 -6.27
CA VAL A 316 13.47 -13.33 -7.17
C VAL A 316 13.68 -14.09 -8.48
N ASP A 317 14.87 -14.05 -9.06
CA ASP A 317 15.18 -14.79 -10.29
C ASP A 317 14.95 -16.30 -10.15
N VAL A 318 15.29 -16.88 -9.00
CA VAL A 318 14.99 -18.30 -8.73
C VAL A 318 13.50 -18.62 -8.78
N LEU A 319 12.64 -17.67 -8.40
CA LEU A 319 11.19 -17.84 -8.51
C LEU A 319 10.71 -17.70 -9.95
N PHE A 320 11.32 -16.82 -10.75
CA PHE A 320 11.05 -16.68 -12.18
C PHE A 320 11.47 -17.91 -12.98
N ASP A 321 12.59 -18.52 -12.61
CA ASP A 321 13.10 -19.74 -13.24
C ASP A 321 12.27 -20.98 -12.90
N ARG A 322 11.33 -20.89 -11.94
CA ARG A 322 10.51 -22.02 -11.51
C ARG A 322 9.34 -22.24 -12.45
N PRO A 323 9.28 -23.36 -13.22
CA PRO A 323 8.16 -23.67 -14.09
C PRO A 323 6.82 -23.75 -13.35
N GLY A 324 5.82 -23.03 -13.84
CA GLY A 324 4.47 -23.02 -13.25
C GLY A 324 4.33 -22.22 -11.95
N PHE A 325 5.32 -21.44 -11.57
CA PHE A 325 5.21 -20.55 -10.42
C PHE A 325 4.14 -19.47 -10.65
N SER A 326 3.29 -19.24 -9.66
CA SER A 326 2.16 -18.30 -9.76
C SER A 326 2.37 -17.09 -8.86
N TRP A 327 2.82 -15.99 -9.46
CA TRP A 327 3.01 -14.71 -8.78
C TRP A 327 1.74 -14.20 -8.11
N ILE A 328 0.61 -14.23 -8.84
CA ILE A 328 -0.67 -13.76 -8.29
C ILE A 328 -1.10 -14.56 -7.05
N ARG A 329 -0.88 -15.86 -7.04
CA ARG A 329 -1.19 -16.70 -5.88
C ARG A 329 -0.30 -16.36 -4.70
N LEU A 330 0.99 -16.14 -4.92
CA LEU A 330 1.93 -15.70 -3.88
C LEU A 330 1.48 -14.38 -3.28
N LEU A 331 1.29 -13.35 -4.12
CA LEU A 331 0.93 -12.00 -3.68
C LEU A 331 -0.42 -11.96 -2.94
N HIS A 332 -1.43 -12.69 -3.43
CA HIS A 332 -2.71 -12.79 -2.74
C HIS A 332 -2.58 -13.48 -1.37
N ARG A 333 -1.76 -14.51 -1.25
CA ARG A 333 -1.51 -15.17 0.03
C ARG A 333 -0.82 -14.23 1.03
N LEU A 334 0.16 -13.47 0.57
CA LEU A 334 0.81 -12.43 1.38
C LEU A 334 -0.21 -11.35 1.80
N ARG A 335 -1.01 -10.84 0.86
CA ARG A 335 -2.09 -9.88 1.14
C ARG A 335 -3.07 -10.39 2.20
N ASP A 336 -3.34 -11.69 2.18
CA ASP A 336 -4.28 -12.35 3.10
C ASP A 336 -3.61 -12.76 4.44
N GLY A 337 -2.37 -12.30 4.70
CA GLY A 337 -1.66 -12.43 5.96
C GLY A 337 -0.84 -13.71 6.13
N ALA A 338 -0.53 -14.41 5.03
CA ALA A 338 0.40 -15.54 5.11
C ALA A 338 1.85 -15.04 5.18
N THR A 339 2.71 -15.73 5.93
CA THR A 339 4.14 -15.50 5.83
C THR A 339 4.66 -15.91 4.44
N PHE A 340 5.81 -15.37 4.00
CA PHE A 340 6.41 -15.79 2.73
C PHE A 340 6.64 -17.31 2.68
N LYS A 341 7.11 -17.90 3.80
CA LYS A 341 7.32 -19.34 3.92
C LYS A 341 6.04 -20.14 3.68
N ASP A 342 4.92 -19.72 4.25
CA ASP A 342 3.62 -20.39 4.08
C ASP A 342 3.03 -20.13 2.68
N ALA A 343 3.25 -18.95 2.13
CA ALA A 343 2.75 -18.57 0.81
C ALA A 343 3.45 -19.36 -0.30
N ILE A 344 4.77 -19.56 -0.21
CA ILE A 344 5.56 -20.30 -1.20
C ILE A 344 5.29 -21.80 -1.16
N ALA A 345 5.06 -22.38 0.03
CA ALA A 345 4.76 -23.80 0.20
C ALA A 345 3.51 -24.23 -0.58
N ASN A 346 2.51 -23.35 -0.68
CA ASN A 346 1.30 -23.59 -1.46
C ASN A 346 1.49 -23.47 -2.98
N SER A 347 2.67 -23.06 -3.42
CA SER A 347 3.06 -22.98 -4.83
C SER A 347 3.84 -24.20 -5.32
N GLY A 348 3.88 -25.27 -4.50
CA GLY A 348 4.63 -26.49 -4.79
C GLY A 348 6.14 -26.35 -4.68
N TYR A 349 6.59 -25.36 -3.90
CA TYR A 349 7.99 -25.05 -3.69
C TYR A 349 8.28 -24.90 -2.20
N THR A 350 9.15 -25.73 -1.64
CA THR A 350 9.50 -25.61 -0.22
C THR A 350 10.40 -24.42 0.00
N TYR A 351 10.37 -23.82 1.20
CA TYR A 351 11.27 -22.71 1.53
C TYR A 351 12.74 -23.16 1.48
N GLU A 352 13.01 -24.39 1.88
CA GLU A 352 14.33 -25.01 1.87
C GLU A 352 14.88 -25.15 0.43
N ASP A 353 14.04 -25.60 -0.52
CA ASP A 353 14.42 -25.68 -1.94
C ASP A 353 14.66 -24.29 -2.55
N PHE A 354 13.82 -23.32 -2.18
CA PHE A 354 14.00 -21.92 -2.58
C PHE A 354 15.33 -21.36 -2.05
N GLU A 355 15.60 -21.52 -0.75
CA GLU A 355 16.82 -21.04 -0.12
C GLU A 355 18.07 -21.70 -0.72
N ALA A 356 18.03 -23.01 -1.00
CA ALA A 356 19.09 -23.72 -1.67
C ALA A 356 19.31 -23.30 -3.13
N GLY A 357 18.25 -22.81 -3.81
CA GLY A 357 18.29 -22.37 -5.20
C GLY A 357 19.07 -21.07 -5.40
N TRP A 358 18.85 -20.05 -4.59
CA TRP A 358 19.48 -18.75 -4.78
C TRP A 358 20.85 -18.60 -4.11
N ARG A 359 21.22 -19.52 -3.23
CA ARG A 359 22.57 -19.60 -2.62
C ARG A 359 23.61 -20.31 -3.49
N LYS A 360 23.21 -20.87 -4.63
CA LYS A 360 24.11 -21.47 -5.62
C LYS A 360 24.68 -20.44 -6.58
#